data_b19cb6e68303a26bce55e8865c7eec86
#
_entry.id   b19cb6e68303a26bce55e8865c7eec86
#
_cell.length_a   1.000
_cell.length_b   1.000
_cell.length_c   1.000
_cell.angle_alpha   90.00
_cell.angle_beta   90.00
_cell.angle_gamma   90.00
#
_symmetry.space_group_name_H-M   'P 1'
#
loop_
_entity.id
_entity.type
_entity.pdbx_description
1 polymer ?
#
loop_
_entity_poly.entity_id
_entity_poly.type
_entity_poly.pdbx_seq_one_letter_code
_entity_poly.pdbx_strand_id
1 'polypeptide(L)'
;PTAMIIAQAIIIIPIVAALSKESIDIYFNKYRDYLISLKISNFKIMKTLLWESRYTLIVNGLAGLGRAFAEVGAVIIVGGNIAELTRVMTTAIVLETSKGNFVLAMSLGLTLIFISLILTFSVYFIKKTDELD
;
A
#
# COMPACT_ATOMS: atom_id res chain seq x y z
N PRO A 1 -6.40 -8.32 17.85
CA PRO A 1 -5.82 -8.24 16.48
C PRO A 1 -6.84 -7.88 15.41
N THR A 2 -8.08 -8.46 15.42
CA THR A 2 -9.11 -8.17 14.40
C THR A 2 -9.50 -6.70 14.30
N ALA A 3 -9.67 -6.00 15.42
CA ALA A 3 -9.97 -4.57 15.44
C ALA A 3 -8.88 -3.72 14.77
N MET A 4 -7.59 -4.07 14.96
CA MET A 4 -6.48 -3.39 14.28
C MET A 4 -6.54 -3.58 12.77
N ILE A 5 -6.83 -4.80 12.31
CA ILE A 5 -6.95 -5.10 10.86
C ILE A 5 -8.09 -4.27 10.25
N ILE A 6 -9.22 -4.19 10.93
CA ILE A 6 -10.38 -3.39 10.49
C ILE A 6 -10.01 -1.90 10.45
N ALA A 7 -9.37 -1.38 11.49
CA ALA A 7 -8.96 0.03 11.55
C ALA A 7 -7.96 0.37 10.42
N GLN A 8 -6.96 -0.47 10.20
CA GLN A 8 -6.01 -0.29 9.09
C GLN A 8 -6.70 -0.40 7.73
N ALA A 9 -7.61 -1.35 7.54
CA ALA A 9 -8.37 -1.49 6.30
C ALA A 9 -9.18 -0.23 5.98
N ILE A 10 -9.87 0.34 6.97
CA ILE A 10 -10.65 1.58 6.81
C ILE A 10 -9.76 2.75 6.36
N ILE A 11 -8.52 2.83 6.83
CA ILE A 11 -7.59 3.91 6.46
C ILE A 11 -6.98 3.65 5.07
N ILE A 12 -6.59 2.42 4.77
CA ILE A 12 -5.81 2.08 3.58
C ILE A 12 -6.69 1.91 2.35
N ILE A 13 -7.87 1.28 2.46
CA ILE A 13 -8.77 1.03 1.34
C ILE A 13 -9.10 2.30 0.56
N PRO A 14 -9.50 3.43 1.17
CA PRO A 14 -9.79 4.65 0.44
C PRO A 14 -8.58 5.20 -0.34
N ILE A 15 -7.38 5.10 0.23
CA ILE A 15 -6.15 5.58 -0.39
C ILE A 15 -5.82 4.74 -1.62
N VAL A 16 -5.83 3.41 -1.48
CA VAL A 16 -5.57 2.49 -2.60
C VAL A 16 -6.64 2.62 -3.67
N ALA A 17 -7.91 2.77 -3.27
CA ALA A 17 -9.02 2.97 -4.20
C ALA A 17 -8.87 4.27 -5.00
N ALA A 18 -8.48 5.38 -4.36
CA ALA A 18 -8.26 6.65 -5.03
C ALA A 18 -7.11 6.56 -6.05
N LEU A 19 -5.96 6.00 -5.66
CA LEU A 19 -4.82 5.79 -6.55
C LEU A 19 -5.16 4.87 -7.72
N SER A 20 -5.90 3.80 -7.45
CA SER A 20 -6.31 2.85 -8.49
C SER A 20 -7.31 3.47 -9.47
N LYS A 21 -8.25 4.26 -8.96
CA LYS A 21 -9.18 5.01 -9.81
C LYS A 21 -8.44 5.98 -10.72
N GLU A 22 -7.54 6.79 -10.17
CA GLU A 22 -6.75 7.75 -10.95
C GLU A 22 -5.95 7.05 -12.05
N SER A 23 -5.34 5.92 -11.73
CA SER A 23 -4.61 5.12 -12.72
C SER A 23 -5.51 4.61 -13.83
N ILE A 24 -6.68 4.07 -13.49
CA ILE A 24 -7.65 3.57 -14.49
C ILE A 24 -8.16 4.73 -15.35
N ASP A 25 -8.44 5.89 -14.78
CA ASP A 25 -8.90 7.08 -15.51
C ASP A 25 -7.86 7.56 -16.53
N ILE A 26 -6.57 7.49 -16.20
CA ILE A 26 -5.48 7.81 -17.14
C ILE A 26 -5.49 6.83 -18.32
N TYR A 27 -5.57 5.53 -18.08
CA TYR A 27 -5.63 4.52 -19.14
C TYR A 27 -6.93 4.65 -19.97
N PHE A 28 -8.06 4.91 -19.32
CA PHE A 28 -9.33 5.12 -20.00
C PHE A 28 -9.26 6.33 -20.95
N ASN A 29 -8.72 7.46 -20.49
CA ASN A 29 -8.58 8.65 -21.32
C ASN A 29 -7.63 8.43 -22.50
N LYS A 30 -6.53 7.68 -22.29
CA LYS A 30 -5.57 7.33 -23.34
C LYS A 30 -6.19 6.48 -24.46
N TYR A 31 -7.07 5.55 -24.11
CA TYR A 31 -7.69 4.62 -25.07
C TYR A 31 -9.15 4.92 -25.39
N ARG A 32 -9.70 6.04 -24.90
CA ARG A 32 -11.12 6.39 -24.99
C ARG A 32 -11.67 6.32 -26.40
N ASP A 33 -11.03 6.99 -27.35
CA ASP A 33 -11.54 7.09 -28.73
C ASP A 33 -11.50 5.72 -29.42
N TYR A 34 -10.48 4.91 -29.09
CA TYR A 34 -10.36 3.55 -29.59
C TYR A 34 -11.44 2.62 -29.01
N LEU A 35 -11.67 2.70 -27.70
CA LEU A 35 -12.68 1.89 -27.00
C LEU A 35 -14.11 2.23 -27.43
N ILE A 36 -14.40 3.50 -27.69
CA ILE A 36 -15.71 3.96 -28.16
C ILE A 36 -15.96 3.49 -29.61
N SER A 37 -14.95 3.55 -30.48
CA SER A 37 -15.07 3.12 -31.89
C SER A 37 -15.36 1.63 -32.03
N LEU A 38 -14.91 0.80 -31.11
CA LEU A 38 -15.12 -0.65 -31.11
C LEU A 38 -16.54 -1.08 -30.70
N LYS A 39 -17.40 -0.17 -30.20
CA LYS A 39 -18.78 -0.45 -29.74
C LYS A 39 -18.88 -1.67 -28.80
N ILE A 40 -17.87 -1.86 -27.92
CA ILE A 40 -17.82 -2.99 -26.98
C ILE A 40 -18.66 -2.67 -25.74
N SER A 41 -19.16 -3.72 -25.08
CA SER A 41 -19.86 -3.61 -23.79
C SER A 41 -18.96 -2.99 -22.72
N ASN A 42 -19.53 -2.12 -21.87
CA ASN A 42 -18.83 -1.47 -20.75
C ASN A 42 -18.11 -2.46 -19.84
N PHE A 43 -18.65 -3.66 -19.65
CA PHE A 43 -18.02 -4.71 -18.85
C PHE A 43 -16.71 -5.23 -19.47
N LYS A 44 -16.69 -5.39 -20.80
CA LYS A 44 -15.47 -5.79 -21.53
C LYS A 44 -14.42 -4.68 -21.48
N ILE A 45 -14.83 -3.42 -21.62
CA ILE A 45 -13.96 -2.25 -21.49
C ILE A 45 -13.28 -2.25 -20.12
N MET A 46 -14.06 -2.41 -19.04
CA MET A 46 -13.53 -2.44 -17.68
C MET A 46 -12.52 -3.58 -17.48
N LYS A 47 -12.82 -4.78 -17.96
CA LYS A 47 -11.93 -5.94 -17.87
C LYS A 47 -10.61 -5.69 -18.62
N THR A 48 -10.67 -5.10 -19.80
CA THR A 48 -9.48 -4.76 -20.59
C THR A 48 -8.63 -3.70 -19.89
N LEU A 49 -9.25 -2.65 -19.36
CA LEU A 49 -8.54 -1.59 -18.62
C LEU A 49 -7.86 -2.13 -17.35
N LEU A 50 -8.54 -2.99 -16.60
CA LEU A 50 -7.95 -3.64 -15.42
C LEU A 50 -6.76 -4.51 -15.79
N TRP A 51 -6.84 -5.24 -16.89
CA TRP A 51 -5.73 -6.07 -17.36
C TRP A 51 -4.55 -5.22 -17.85
N GLU A 52 -4.82 -4.16 -18.59
CA GLU A 52 -3.80 -3.23 -19.09
C GLU A 52 -3.10 -2.47 -17.95
N SER A 53 -3.89 -2.03 -16.96
CA SER A 53 -3.36 -1.29 -15.80
C SER A 53 -2.84 -2.18 -14.66
N ARG A 54 -2.76 -3.52 -14.82
CA ARG A 54 -2.43 -4.47 -13.75
C ARG A 54 -1.13 -4.14 -13.00
N TYR A 55 -0.07 -3.74 -13.71
CA TYR A 55 1.21 -3.39 -13.09
C TYR A 55 1.09 -2.12 -12.25
N THR A 56 0.42 -1.10 -12.75
CA THR A 56 0.16 0.14 -12.01
C THR A 56 -0.73 -0.13 -10.79
N LEU A 57 -1.71 -1.02 -10.90
CA LEU A 57 -2.54 -1.43 -9.76
C LEU A 57 -1.73 -2.18 -8.69
N ILE A 58 -0.78 -3.02 -9.08
CA ILE A 58 0.16 -3.67 -8.14
C ILE A 58 1.01 -2.62 -7.42
N VAL A 59 1.54 -1.63 -8.16
CA VAL A 59 2.30 -0.52 -7.58
C VAL A 59 1.46 0.27 -6.58
N ASN A 60 0.20 0.57 -6.90
CA ASN A 60 -0.73 1.24 -5.99
C ASN A 60 -1.03 0.40 -4.73
N GLY A 61 -1.17 -0.92 -4.89
CA GLY A 61 -1.29 -1.86 -3.76
C GLY A 61 -0.06 -1.84 -2.85
N LEU A 62 1.14 -1.86 -3.44
CA LEU A 62 2.40 -1.77 -2.69
C LEU A 62 2.57 -0.41 -2.01
N ALA A 63 2.12 0.69 -2.64
CA ALA A 63 2.08 2.01 -2.00
C ALA A 63 1.14 2.02 -0.79
N GLY A 64 -0.03 1.39 -0.90
CA GLY A 64 -0.95 1.18 0.23
C GLY A 64 -0.31 0.36 1.35
N LEU A 65 0.46 -0.66 1.02
CA LEU A 65 1.19 -1.49 1.97
C LEU A 65 2.29 -0.68 2.69
N GLY A 66 3.02 0.16 1.97
CA GLY A 66 3.98 1.12 2.57
C GLY A 66 3.28 2.08 3.54
N ARG A 67 2.08 2.56 3.21
CA ARG A 67 1.26 3.38 4.10
C ARG A 67 0.85 2.61 5.36
N ALA A 68 0.50 1.32 5.22
CA ALA A 68 0.17 0.47 6.36
C ALA A 68 1.32 0.34 7.35
N PHE A 69 2.55 0.20 6.86
CA PHE A 69 3.74 0.14 7.71
C PHE A 69 4.04 1.47 8.42
N ALA A 70 3.67 2.59 7.83
CA ALA A 70 3.86 3.91 8.43
C ALA A 70 2.81 4.26 9.50
N GLU A 71 1.71 3.50 9.59
CA GLU A 71 0.62 3.79 10.52
C GLU A 71 0.94 3.31 11.94
N VAL A 72 1.13 4.26 12.83
CA VAL A 72 1.45 4.02 14.25
C VAL A 72 0.27 4.38 15.16
N GLY A 73 -0.33 5.54 14.93
CA GLY A 73 -1.31 6.13 15.85
C GLY A 73 -2.56 5.27 16.00
N ALA A 74 -3.22 4.92 14.90
CA ALA A 74 -4.43 4.10 14.94
C ALA A 74 -4.15 2.70 15.53
N VAL A 75 -2.99 2.13 15.22
CA VAL A 75 -2.58 0.81 15.73
C VAL A 75 -2.38 0.83 17.24
N ILE A 76 -1.80 1.89 17.80
CA ILE A 76 -1.65 2.04 19.26
C ILE A 76 -3.01 2.24 19.93
N ILE A 77 -3.84 3.13 19.39
CA ILE A 77 -5.13 3.47 20.00
C ILE A 77 -6.06 2.25 20.00
N VAL A 78 -6.16 1.55 18.88
CA VAL A 78 -7.09 0.41 18.72
C VAL A 78 -6.50 -0.89 19.27
N GLY A 79 -5.18 -1.07 19.16
CA GLY A 79 -4.49 -2.30 19.55
C GLY A 79 -4.04 -2.34 21.00
N GLY A 80 -3.84 -1.19 21.65
CA GLY A 80 -3.35 -1.11 23.04
C GLY A 80 -1.91 -1.59 23.24
N ASN A 81 -1.16 -1.88 22.18
CA ASN A 81 0.24 -2.31 22.20
C ASN A 81 0.53 -3.49 23.16
N ILE A 82 -0.38 -4.47 23.24
CA ILE A 82 -0.27 -5.62 24.13
C ILE A 82 0.78 -6.58 23.58
N ALA A 83 1.72 -7.01 24.45
CA ALA A 83 2.75 -7.99 24.08
C ALA A 83 2.13 -9.28 23.53
N GLU A 84 2.73 -9.82 22.46
CA GLU A 84 2.36 -11.07 21.77
C GLU A 84 0.97 -11.07 21.08
N LEU A 85 0.15 -10.02 21.30
CA LEU A 85 -1.19 -9.94 20.72
C LEU A 85 -1.36 -8.82 19.70
N THR A 86 -0.96 -7.59 20.04
CA THR A 86 -1.20 -6.39 19.22
C THR A 86 0.04 -5.53 19.01
N ARG A 87 1.18 -5.94 19.58
CA ARG A 87 2.45 -5.23 19.38
C ARG A 87 3.01 -5.51 18.00
N VAL A 88 3.15 -4.47 17.20
CA VAL A 88 3.83 -4.48 15.90
C VAL A 88 5.13 -3.70 15.99
N MET A 89 5.99 -3.80 14.97
CA MET A 89 7.33 -3.20 15.00
C MET A 89 7.28 -1.69 15.26
N THR A 90 6.37 -0.96 14.62
CA THR A 90 6.21 0.49 14.80
C THR A 90 5.77 0.87 16.21
N THR A 91 4.86 0.12 16.82
CA THR A 91 4.42 0.36 18.20
C THR A 91 5.46 -0.07 19.21
N ALA A 92 6.29 -1.06 18.89
CA ALA A 92 7.43 -1.46 19.70
C ALA A 92 8.51 -0.37 19.75
N ILE A 93 8.79 0.29 18.62
CA ILE A 93 9.72 1.44 18.57
C ILE A 93 9.28 2.54 19.53
N VAL A 94 7.99 2.93 19.48
CA VAL A 94 7.43 3.96 20.37
C VAL A 94 7.54 3.55 21.83
N LEU A 95 7.22 2.30 22.16
CA LEU A 95 7.29 1.78 23.52
C LEU A 95 8.73 1.79 24.06
N GLU A 96 9.68 1.27 23.30
CA GLU A 96 11.09 1.19 23.73
C GLU A 96 11.72 2.58 23.85
N THR A 97 11.35 3.50 22.95
CA THR A 97 11.71 4.93 23.07
C THR A 97 11.18 5.53 24.37
N SER A 98 9.92 5.27 24.71
CA SER A 98 9.29 5.77 25.95
C SER A 98 9.92 5.19 27.22
N LYS A 99 10.47 3.97 27.14
CA LYS A 99 11.23 3.33 28.24
C LYS A 99 12.68 3.84 28.36
N GLY A 100 13.15 4.65 27.41
CA GLY A 100 14.55 5.07 27.33
C GLY A 100 15.50 4.04 26.74
N ASN A 101 15.00 2.92 26.21
CA ASN A 101 15.81 1.88 25.57
C ASN A 101 16.08 2.23 24.10
N PHE A 102 16.88 3.27 23.89
CA PHE A 102 17.17 3.81 22.56
C PHE A 102 17.90 2.82 21.65
N VAL A 103 18.74 1.94 22.19
CA VAL A 103 19.49 0.94 21.42
C VAL A 103 18.52 0.01 20.70
N LEU A 104 17.54 -0.52 21.42
CA LEU A 104 16.55 -1.42 20.86
C LEU A 104 15.57 -0.68 19.92
N ALA A 105 15.15 0.52 20.28
CA ALA A 105 14.31 1.35 19.42
C ALA A 105 14.99 1.66 18.08
N MET A 106 16.27 2.04 18.08
CA MET A 106 17.05 2.30 16.88
C MET A 106 17.24 1.06 16.01
N SER A 107 17.53 -0.10 16.63
CA SER A 107 17.69 -1.35 15.88
C SER A 107 16.40 -1.77 15.16
N LEU A 108 15.24 -1.63 15.82
CA LEU A 108 13.94 -1.87 15.21
C LEU A 108 13.65 -0.87 14.08
N GLY A 109 14.00 0.41 14.29
CA GLY A 109 13.84 1.46 13.27
C GLY A 109 14.69 1.18 12.03
N LEU A 110 15.96 0.80 12.19
CA LEU A 110 16.83 0.42 11.09
C LEU A 110 16.30 -0.79 10.32
N THR A 111 15.80 -1.80 11.03
CA THR A 111 15.18 -2.97 10.42
C THR A 111 13.95 -2.58 9.60
N LEU A 112 13.10 -1.69 10.12
CA LEU A 112 11.92 -1.19 9.39
C LEU A 112 12.29 -0.42 8.13
N ILE A 113 13.33 0.43 8.21
CA ILE A 113 13.87 1.17 7.04
C ILE A 113 14.36 0.17 5.99
N PHE A 114 15.09 -0.86 6.39
CA PHE A 114 15.60 -1.88 5.47
C PHE A 114 14.47 -2.64 4.76
N ILE A 115 13.43 -3.04 5.48
CA ILE A 115 12.22 -3.66 4.90
C ILE A 115 11.54 -2.70 3.93
N SER A 116 11.37 -1.43 4.28
CA SER A 116 10.76 -0.40 3.44
C SER A 116 11.56 -0.15 2.16
N LEU A 117 12.89 -0.18 2.22
CA LEU A 117 13.76 -0.07 1.06
C LEU A 117 13.57 -1.27 0.11
N ILE A 118 13.54 -2.49 0.63
CA ILE A 118 13.29 -3.69 -0.18
C ILE A 118 11.96 -3.58 -0.92
N LEU A 119 10.89 -3.16 -0.22
CA LEU A 119 9.57 -2.94 -0.84
C LEU A 119 9.63 -1.87 -1.93
N THR A 120 10.29 -0.74 -1.67
CA THR A 120 10.44 0.35 -2.65
C THR A 120 11.21 -0.10 -3.88
N PHE A 121 12.30 -0.86 -3.71
CA PHE A 121 13.04 -1.44 -4.82
C PHE A 121 12.17 -2.41 -5.63
N SER A 122 11.38 -3.24 -4.97
CA SER A 122 10.46 -4.17 -5.65
C SER A 122 9.46 -3.43 -6.53
N VAL A 123 8.89 -2.32 -6.02
CA VAL A 123 8.01 -1.43 -6.79
C VAL A 123 8.72 -0.85 -8.01
N TYR A 124 9.94 -0.36 -7.82
CA TYR A 124 10.73 0.23 -8.89
C TYR A 124 11.02 -0.78 -10.03
N PHE A 125 11.39 -2.01 -9.68
CA PHE A 125 11.64 -3.06 -10.67
C PHE A 125 10.37 -3.42 -11.46
N ILE A 126 9.22 -3.55 -10.78
CA ILE A 126 7.94 -3.86 -11.42
C ILE A 126 7.58 -2.75 -12.42
N LYS A 127 7.71 -1.48 -12.02
CA LYS A 127 7.40 -0.34 -12.89
C LYS A 127 8.33 -0.29 -14.12
N LYS A 128 9.62 -0.53 -13.93
CA LYS A 128 10.60 -0.54 -15.02
C LYS A 128 10.33 -1.63 -16.05
N THR A 129 9.82 -2.78 -15.64
CA THR A 129 9.45 -3.88 -16.54
C THR A 129 8.27 -3.48 -17.44
N ASP A 130 7.31 -2.72 -16.90
CA ASP A 130 6.13 -2.24 -17.64
C ASP A 130 6.46 -1.15 -18.69
N GLU A 131 7.54 -0.39 -18.49
CA GLU A 131 7.99 0.64 -19.46
C GLU A 131 8.80 0.03 -20.64
N LEU A 132 9.18 -1.24 -20.56
CA LEU A 132 9.99 -1.93 -21.57
C LEU A 132 9.16 -2.84 -22.48
N ASP A 133 7.89 -3.13 -22.14
CA ASP A 133 6.91 -3.87 -22.94
C ASP A 133 5.88 -2.91 -23.59
#